data_8f71f3f2f19ad024ce9cba07238e590c
#
_entry.id   8f71f3f2f19ad024ce9cba07238e590c
#
_cell.length_a   1.000
_cell.length_b   1.000
_cell.length_c   1.000
_cell.angle_alpha   90.00
_cell.angle_beta   90.00
_cell.angle_gamma   90.00
#
_symmetry.space_group_name_H-M   'P 1'
#
loop_
_entity.id
_entity.type
_entity.pdbx_description
1 polymer ?
#
loop_
_entity_poly.entity_id
_entity_poly.type
_entity_poly.pdbx_seq_one_letter_code
_entity_poly.pdbx_strand_id
1 'polypeptide(L)'
;MLKQNNVGLLTCGLILGVWIAGCSQKVKTEAVAKVTSRQELPKVATVKPKTMGLTQKTEQPGRIEAYSMTRIHAKVTGFIEQMLVDIGDHVTGPKKDDQGKVLEPGQLLAVLVAPELTDELSQKQAMIVQAEADIDQAKAAIEVAESMAVSADANVNEATAGQRKAEAEYARWKSEADRINVLASTKTVTSKLADEANQQLMAADAGREEVIARIQSAKAKANESKVGIFKSKADLRSIEAKLQIAQAEYQRVKSLCEYLQVRAPYSGIISERNFDPGSLLQVSQANDTNPLFTIVQTQRVRVHLDVPEGDAVLVKQNGKAMIKVPALNYQTFQGTVSRTGWVLRASTRTLDCEIEVPNAEGLLRPGMYANVELIVAQKSDVMTLPRSAIVQQDGKPTCLVVAADGVLVRKGIQAGIVTPTDIEIVSGLDGSENVISANASAFKEGQKVEMRAKP
;
A
#
# COMPACT_ATOMS: atom_id res chain seq x y z
N MET A 1 -29.57 -22.04 -46.00
CA MET A 1 -29.84 -23.50 -46.11
C MET A 1 -30.60 -23.88 -44.87
N LEU A 2 -31.98 -23.94 -44.91
CA LEU A 2 -32.83 -25.11 -45.21
C LEU A 2 -32.65 -26.18 -44.12
N LYS A 3 -33.61 -26.52 -43.28
CA LYS A 3 -35.00 -27.01 -43.41
C LYS A 3 -35.59 -27.03 -41.97
N GLN A 4 -36.75 -26.48 -41.57
CA GLN A 4 -38.13 -26.91 -41.82
C GLN A 4 -38.39 -28.42 -41.66
N ASN A 5 -39.30 -28.69 -40.69
CA ASN A 5 -40.53 -29.48 -40.79
C ASN A 5 -41.13 -29.65 -39.39
N ASN A 6 -42.26 -29.18 -39.01
CA ASN A 6 -43.66 -29.32 -39.44
C ASN A 6 -44.30 -30.68 -39.18
N VAL A 7 -45.61 -30.61 -38.75
CA VAL A 7 -46.72 -31.55 -38.81
C VAL A 7 -46.96 -32.38 -37.55
N GLY A 8 -48.10 -32.43 -36.93
CA GLY A 8 -49.52 -32.12 -37.23
C GLY A 8 -50.37 -32.70 -36.09
N LEU A 9 -51.43 -32.07 -35.64
CA LEU A 9 -52.85 -32.26 -36.01
C LEU A 9 -53.41 -33.67 -35.81
N LEU A 10 -54.49 -33.74 -34.99
CA LEU A 10 -55.79 -34.43 -35.19
C LEU A 10 -56.39 -34.70 -33.81
N THR A 11 -57.44 -33.99 -33.37
CA THR A 11 -58.94 -34.16 -33.58
C THR A 11 -59.58 -35.45 -33.13
N CYS A 12 -60.63 -35.28 -32.45
CA CYS A 12 -61.90 -36.07 -32.28
C CYS A 12 -62.21 -36.20 -30.80
N GLY A 13 -63.24 -35.68 -30.19
CA GLY A 13 -64.68 -35.60 -30.63
C GLY A 13 -65.44 -36.83 -30.20
N LEU A 14 -66.32 -36.74 -29.22
CA LEU A 14 -67.60 -37.33 -29.27
C LEU A 14 -68.43 -37.10 -27.97
N ILE A 15 -69.55 -36.55 -28.19
CA ILE A 15 -70.80 -36.37 -27.48
C ILE A 15 -71.36 -37.73 -27.08
N LEU A 16 -71.97 -37.83 -25.88
CA LEU A 16 -73.25 -38.55 -25.68
C LEU A 16 -73.85 -38.11 -24.33
N GLY A 17 -75.00 -37.57 -24.44
CA GLY A 17 -76.00 -37.34 -23.48
C GLY A 17 -76.95 -38.54 -23.31
N VAL A 18 -77.60 -38.61 -22.20
CA VAL A 18 -78.86 -39.30 -21.89
C VAL A 18 -79.33 -38.75 -20.53
N TRP A 19 -80.30 -38.01 -20.35
CA TRP A 19 -81.78 -38.17 -20.20
C TRP A 19 -82.19 -38.93 -18.96
N ILE A 20 -83.04 -38.23 -18.13
CA ILE A 20 -84.33 -38.51 -17.49
C ILE A 20 -84.26 -39.23 -16.13
N ALA A 21 -84.88 -38.72 -15.12
CA ALA A 21 -86.28 -38.74 -14.80
C ALA A 21 -86.50 -38.09 -13.42
N GLY A 22 -87.57 -37.34 -13.36
CA GLY A 22 -88.06 -36.72 -12.15
C GLY A 22 -88.79 -37.70 -11.20
N CYS A 23 -88.76 -37.30 -9.95
CA CYS A 23 -89.82 -37.72 -9.00
C CYS A 23 -90.05 -36.57 -8.02
N SER A 24 -91.26 -36.05 -8.14
CA SER A 24 -91.86 -35.07 -7.24
C SER A 24 -92.24 -35.80 -5.93
N GLN A 25 -91.79 -35.30 -4.81
CA GLN A 25 -92.36 -35.65 -3.51
C GLN A 25 -92.56 -34.40 -2.65
N LYS A 26 -93.78 -34.15 -2.30
CA LYS A 26 -94.26 -33.12 -1.37
C LYS A 26 -93.61 -33.23 -0.03
N VAL A 27 -92.97 -32.18 0.46
CA VAL A 27 -92.53 -32.05 1.83
C VAL A 27 -93.48 -31.12 2.58
N LYS A 28 -93.99 -31.60 3.66
CA LYS A 28 -94.74 -30.90 4.67
C LYS A 28 -93.98 -29.79 5.33
N THR A 29 -94.61 -28.65 5.46
CA THR A 29 -94.20 -27.53 6.26
C THR A 29 -94.24 -27.89 7.74
N GLU A 30 -93.13 -28.03 8.39
CA GLU A 30 -92.98 -28.00 9.87
C GLU A 30 -92.28 -26.74 10.35
N ALA A 31 -92.86 -26.19 11.38
CA ALA A 31 -92.52 -24.90 11.96
C ALA A 31 -91.00 -24.76 12.35
N VAL A 32 -90.42 -23.72 11.84
CA VAL A 32 -89.04 -23.35 12.26
C VAL A 32 -89.06 -22.76 13.66
N ALA A 33 -88.56 -23.58 14.63
CA ALA A 33 -88.23 -23.09 15.94
C ALA A 33 -87.03 -22.19 15.79
N LYS A 34 -87.11 -20.94 16.24
CA LYS A 34 -86.08 -19.94 16.26
C LYS A 34 -84.93 -20.39 17.26
N VAL A 35 -83.94 -21.19 16.77
CA VAL A 35 -82.73 -21.48 17.52
C VAL A 35 -81.95 -20.20 17.52
N THR A 36 -81.89 -19.48 18.63
CA THR A 36 -80.95 -18.42 18.94
C THR A 36 -79.62 -19.07 19.08
N SER A 37 -78.84 -19.17 17.99
CA SER A 37 -77.43 -19.61 18.08
C SER A 37 -76.70 -18.54 18.87
N ARG A 38 -76.33 -18.86 20.07
CA ARG A 38 -75.33 -18.14 20.85
C ARG A 38 -74.04 -18.19 20.01
N GLN A 39 -73.78 -17.13 19.29
CA GLN A 39 -72.56 -16.99 18.48
C GLN A 39 -71.41 -17.13 19.44
N GLU A 40 -70.76 -18.29 19.49
CA GLU A 40 -69.53 -18.45 20.28
C GLU A 40 -68.52 -17.45 19.73
N LEU A 41 -68.05 -16.54 20.61
CA LEU A 41 -67.01 -15.57 20.25
C LEU A 41 -65.72 -16.33 19.90
N PRO A 42 -65.08 -15.98 18.81
CA PRO A 42 -63.83 -16.61 18.44
C PRO A 42 -62.78 -16.41 19.54
N LYS A 43 -62.16 -17.52 19.99
CA LYS A 43 -61.12 -17.50 21.03
C LYS A 43 -59.78 -17.14 20.43
N VAL A 44 -59.15 -16.07 20.92
CA VAL A 44 -57.88 -15.59 20.43
C VAL A 44 -56.77 -15.74 21.46
N ALA A 45 -55.56 -16.16 21.01
CA ALA A 45 -54.38 -16.17 21.84
C ALA A 45 -53.80 -14.75 21.85
N THR A 46 -53.54 -14.24 23.02
CA THR A 46 -52.95 -12.90 23.22
C THR A 46 -51.57 -12.98 23.85
N VAL A 47 -50.76 -11.98 23.57
CA VAL A 47 -49.44 -11.78 24.16
C VAL A 47 -49.31 -10.32 24.57
N LYS A 48 -48.67 -10.07 25.70
CA LYS A 48 -48.27 -8.70 26.08
C LYS A 48 -46.87 -8.40 25.52
N PRO A 49 -46.64 -7.16 25.13
CA PRO A 49 -45.28 -6.74 24.79
C PRO A 49 -44.30 -7.08 25.91
N LYS A 50 -43.15 -7.59 25.55
CA LYS A 50 -42.06 -7.95 26.51
C LYS A 50 -40.85 -7.07 26.28
N THR A 51 -40.20 -6.67 27.34
CA THR A 51 -38.88 -6.04 27.24
C THR A 51 -37.81 -7.09 27.21
N MET A 52 -37.05 -7.16 26.13
CA MET A 52 -35.93 -8.08 25.95
C MET A 52 -34.86 -7.52 25.02
N GLY A 53 -33.68 -8.11 25.07
CA GLY A 53 -32.62 -7.78 24.11
C GLY A 53 -32.91 -8.37 22.72
N LEU A 54 -32.80 -7.57 21.68
CA LEU A 54 -32.87 -8.03 20.30
C LEU A 54 -31.53 -7.89 19.59
N THR A 55 -31.17 -8.94 18.86
CA THR A 55 -29.98 -8.96 18.01
C THR A 55 -30.40 -9.32 16.59
N GLN A 56 -30.23 -8.39 15.67
CA GLN A 56 -30.41 -8.65 14.25
C GLN A 56 -29.12 -9.20 13.69
N LYS A 57 -29.22 -10.35 13.04
CA LYS A 57 -28.10 -11.00 12.36
C LYS A 57 -28.44 -11.13 10.88
N THR A 58 -27.41 -11.02 10.04
CA THR A 58 -27.48 -11.42 8.64
C THR A 58 -26.51 -12.56 8.41
N GLU A 59 -26.94 -13.60 7.71
CA GLU A 59 -26.11 -14.77 7.39
C GLU A 59 -25.81 -14.74 5.89
N GLN A 60 -24.51 -14.71 5.58
CA GLN A 60 -24.03 -14.62 4.22
C GLN A 60 -22.93 -15.63 3.98
N PRO A 61 -22.82 -16.20 2.76
CA PRO A 61 -21.68 -17.01 2.37
C PRO A 61 -20.43 -16.13 2.27
N GLY A 62 -19.31 -16.59 2.82
CA GLY A 62 -18.04 -15.94 2.76
C GLY A 62 -16.95 -16.84 2.21
N ARG A 63 -15.93 -16.25 1.64
CA ARG A 63 -14.74 -16.92 1.15
C ARG A 63 -13.54 -16.56 2.04
N ILE A 64 -12.86 -17.58 2.52
CA ILE A 64 -11.64 -17.40 3.32
C ILE A 64 -10.47 -17.15 2.36
N GLU A 65 -9.78 -16.03 2.55
CA GLU A 65 -8.59 -15.65 1.80
C GLU A 65 -7.40 -15.46 2.73
N ALA A 66 -6.20 -15.54 2.17
CA ALA A 66 -4.99 -15.24 2.91
C ALA A 66 -4.98 -13.78 3.37
N TYR A 67 -4.41 -13.52 4.54
CA TYR A 67 -4.19 -12.15 4.99
C TYR A 67 -3.31 -11.37 4.02
N SER A 68 -2.25 -12.01 3.52
CA SER A 68 -1.38 -11.51 2.46
C SER A 68 -0.89 -12.68 1.64
N MET A 69 -0.85 -12.50 0.32
CA MET A 69 -0.30 -13.45 -0.63
C MET A 69 0.65 -12.72 -1.56
N THR A 70 1.90 -13.18 -1.63
CA THR A 70 2.92 -12.56 -2.49
C THR A 70 3.51 -13.61 -3.42
N ARG A 71 3.50 -13.29 -4.69
CA ARG A 71 4.17 -14.03 -5.74
C ARG A 71 5.59 -13.52 -5.89
N ILE A 72 6.57 -14.39 -5.68
CA ILE A 72 7.99 -14.05 -5.76
C ILE A 72 8.49 -14.43 -7.15
N HIS A 73 9.00 -13.44 -7.86
CA HIS A 73 9.63 -13.59 -9.17
C HIS A 73 11.12 -13.27 -9.07
N ALA A 74 11.91 -13.86 -9.95
CA ALA A 74 13.31 -13.50 -10.09
C ALA A 74 13.42 -12.08 -10.65
N LYS A 75 14.29 -11.25 -10.05
CA LYS A 75 14.59 -9.89 -10.53
C LYS A 75 15.77 -9.83 -11.48
N VAL A 76 16.57 -10.88 -11.49
CA VAL A 76 17.73 -11.07 -12.39
C VAL A 76 17.64 -12.43 -13.07
N THR A 77 18.13 -12.51 -14.29
CA THR A 77 18.22 -13.77 -15.01
C THR A 77 19.36 -14.60 -14.42
N GLY A 78 19.11 -15.90 -14.22
CA GLY A 78 20.10 -16.84 -13.71
C GLY A 78 19.56 -18.25 -13.60
N PHE A 79 20.45 -19.21 -13.38
CA PHE A 79 20.08 -20.59 -13.12
C PHE A 79 19.83 -20.80 -11.64
N ILE A 80 18.85 -21.64 -11.30
CA ILE A 80 18.62 -22.05 -9.91
C ILE A 80 19.70 -23.05 -9.53
N GLU A 81 20.58 -22.67 -8.62
CA GLU A 81 21.60 -23.57 -8.07
C GLU A 81 21.00 -24.45 -6.98
N GLN A 82 20.30 -23.82 -6.03
CA GLN A 82 19.74 -24.53 -4.87
C GLN A 82 18.35 -23.98 -4.53
N MET A 83 17.47 -24.90 -4.16
CA MET A 83 16.18 -24.63 -3.56
C MET A 83 16.24 -25.12 -2.11
N LEU A 84 16.00 -24.21 -1.16
CA LEU A 84 16.16 -24.47 0.28
C LEU A 84 14.82 -24.71 0.98
N VAL A 85 13.71 -24.52 0.28
CA VAL A 85 12.34 -24.67 0.79
C VAL A 85 11.46 -25.38 -0.23
N ASP A 86 10.40 -26.03 0.27
CA ASP A 86 9.40 -26.71 -0.55
C ASP A 86 7.97 -26.30 -0.19
N ILE A 87 6.98 -26.79 -0.94
CA ILE A 87 5.56 -26.52 -0.70
C ILE A 87 5.18 -27.02 0.70
N GLY A 88 4.53 -26.14 1.46
CA GLY A 88 4.11 -26.42 2.83
C GLY A 88 5.10 -25.96 3.91
N ASP A 89 6.32 -25.57 3.54
CA ASP A 89 7.32 -25.10 4.49
C ASP A 89 6.95 -23.76 5.09
N HIS A 90 7.19 -23.63 6.40
CA HIS A 90 7.10 -22.37 7.12
C HIS A 90 8.37 -21.57 6.92
N VAL A 91 8.23 -20.33 6.47
CA VAL A 91 9.34 -19.42 6.24
C VAL A 91 9.26 -18.20 7.15
N THR A 92 10.42 -17.70 7.56
CA THR A 92 10.54 -16.53 8.43
C THR A 92 10.91 -15.28 7.63
N GLY A 93 10.15 -14.22 7.85
CA GLY A 93 10.43 -12.90 7.26
C GLY A 93 11.56 -12.17 7.97
N PRO A 94 11.96 -10.99 7.46
CA PRO A 94 12.98 -10.16 8.06
C PRO A 94 12.53 -9.65 9.43
N LYS A 95 13.45 -9.65 10.39
CA LYS A 95 13.25 -8.97 11.67
C LYS A 95 13.58 -7.50 11.51
N LYS A 96 12.66 -6.66 11.92
CA LYS A 96 12.78 -5.20 11.86
C LYS A 96 12.77 -4.63 13.27
N ASP A 97 13.48 -3.53 13.48
CA ASP A 97 13.37 -2.73 14.70
C ASP A 97 12.08 -1.88 14.69
N ASP A 98 11.83 -1.17 15.79
CA ASP A 98 10.67 -0.28 15.95
C ASP A 98 10.66 0.89 14.94
N GLN A 99 11.81 1.18 14.31
CA GLN A 99 11.96 2.21 13.27
C GLN A 99 11.82 1.65 11.84
N GLY A 100 11.57 0.33 11.71
CA GLY A 100 11.38 -0.35 10.42
C GLY A 100 12.68 -0.75 9.72
N LYS A 101 13.85 -0.55 10.35
CA LYS A 101 15.15 -0.98 9.81
C LYS A 101 15.30 -2.50 9.97
N VAL A 102 15.76 -3.16 8.90
CA VAL A 102 15.98 -4.61 8.89
C VAL A 102 17.21 -4.92 9.75
N LEU A 103 17.00 -5.66 10.84
CA LEU A 103 18.07 -6.19 11.71
C LEU A 103 18.62 -7.52 11.17
N GLU A 104 17.71 -8.42 10.77
CA GLU A 104 18.06 -9.71 10.17
C GLU A 104 17.27 -9.85 8.85
N PRO A 105 17.92 -10.23 7.74
CA PRO A 105 17.24 -10.48 6.49
C PRO A 105 16.29 -11.67 6.62
N GLY A 106 15.26 -11.74 5.78
CA GLY A 106 14.36 -12.89 5.71
C GLY A 106 15.11 -14.17 5.33
N GLN A 107 14.50 -15.30 5.64
CA GLN A 107 15.01 -16.64 5.34
C GLN A 107 15.34 -16.76 3.85
N LEU A 108 16.48 -17.39 3.55
CA LEU A 108 16.89 -17.71 2.19
C LEU A 108 16.02 -18.85 1.65
N LEU A 109 15.40 -18.63 0.50
CA LEU A 109 14.49 -19.58 -0.15
C LEU A 109 15.16 -20.32 -1.30
N ALA A 110 15.89 -19.58 -2.13
CA ALA A 110 16.64 -20.14 -3.24
C ALA A 110 17.90 -19.34 -3.53
N VAL A 111 18.89 -19.98 -4.12
CA VAL A 111 20.11 -19.38 -4.62
C VAL A 111 20.14 -19.49 -6.13
N LEU A 112 20.32 -18.36 -6.79
CA LEU A 112 20.52 -18.26 -8.22
C LEU A 112 21.99 -18.06 -8.54
N VAL A 113 22.44 -18.53 -9.68
CA VAL A 113 23.78 -18.31 -10.22
C VAL A 113 23.65 -17.61 -11.57
N ALA A 114 24.38 -16.51 -11.70
CA ALA A 114 24.53 -15.75 -12.92
C ALA A 114 26.01 -15.35 -13.06
N PRO A 115 26.85 -16.17 -13.72
CA PRO A 115 28.29 -15.91 -13.83
C PRO A 115 28.58 -14.55 -14.45
N GLU A 116 27.76 -14.11 -15.40
CA GLU A 116 27.91 -12.82 -16.07
C GLU A 116 27.84 -11.63 -15.09
N LEU A 117 26.99 -11.71 -14.07
CA LEU A 117 26.87 -10.66 -13.04
C LEU A 117 28.06 -10.68 -12.10
N THR A 118 28.61 -11.85 -11.77
CA THR A 118 29.81 -11.95 -10.92
C THR A 118 31.05 -11.44 -11.63
N ASP A 119 31.17 -11.70 -12.93
CA ASP A 119 32.23 -11.18 -13.77
C ASP A 119 32.12 -9.67 -13.95
N GLU A 120 30.91 -9.16 -14.20
CA GLU A 120 30.63 -7.71 -14.26
C GLU A 120 31.00 -7.02 -12.91
N LEU A 121 30.64 -7.63 -11.77
CA LEU A 121 31.01 -7.10 -10.45
C LEU A 121 32.52 -7.01 -10.28
N SER A 122 33.26 -8.05 -10.67
CA SER A 122 34.72 -8.09 -10.64
C SER A 122 35.34 -7.02 -11.53
N GLN A 123 34.80 -6.83 -12.73
CA GLN A 123 35.23 -5.77 -13.66
C GLN A 123 35.00 -4.37 -13.05
N LYS A 124 33.84 -4.11 -12.43
CA LYS A 124 33.57 -2.82 -11.78
C LYS A 124 34.49 -2.57 -10.58
N GLN A 125 34.81 -3.61 -9.84
CA GLN A 125 35.80 -3.52 -8.75
C GLN A 125 37.19 -3.12 -9.29
N ALA A 126 37.64 -3.70 -10.40
CA ALA A 126 38.89 -3.34 -11.04
C ALA A 126 38.92 -1.87 -11.52
N MET A 127 37.75 -1.35 -12.03
CA MET A 127 37.64 0.07 -12.39
C MET A 127 37.79 1.01 -11.21
N ILE A 128 37.36 0.62 -10.00
CA ILE A 128 37.60 1.40 -8.78
C ILE A 128 39.08 1.46 -8.50
N VAL A 129 39.77 0.32 -8.51
CA VAL A 129 41.23 0.25 -8.26
C VAL A 129 42.01 1.10 -9.28
N GLN A 130 41.59 1.09 -10.54
CA GLN A 130 42.18 1.95 -11.57
C GLN A 130 41.98 3.44 -11.25
N ALA A 131 40.76 3.84 -10.90
CA ALA A 131 40.48 5.25 -10.56
C ALA A 131 41.21 5.71 -9.30
N GLU A 132 41.46 4.83 -8.32
CA GLU A 132 42.29 5.11 -7.14
C GLU A 132 43.76 5.35 -7.52
N ALA A 133 44.30 4.53 -8.44
CA ALA A 133 45.65 4.75 -8.96
C ALA A 133 45.77 6.06 -9.75
N ASP A 134 44.76 6.42 -10.53
CA ASP A 134 44.69 7.70 -11.25
C ASP A 134 44.72 8.90 -10.26
N ILE A 135 44.02 8.78 -9.11
CA ILE A 135 44.06 9.81 -8.04
C ILE A 135 45.46 9.96 -7.49
N ASP A 136 46.18 8.87 -7.23
CA ASP A 136 47.51 8.94 -6.69
C ASP A 136 48.49 9.55 -7.70
N GLN A 137 48.35 9.26 -8.99
CA GLN A 137 49.08 9.93 -10.05
C GLN A 137 48.78 11.45 -10.09
N ALA A 138 47.53 11.84 -9.94
CA ALA A 138 47.12 13.27 -9.94
C ALA A 138 47.66 14.01 -8.69
N LYS A 139 47.71 13.35 -7.53
CA LYS A 139 48.36 13.90 -6.32
C LYS A 139 49.86 14.14 -6.53
N ALA A 140 50.56 13.16 -7.11
CA ALA A 140 51.99 13.32 -7.45
C ALA A 140 52.21 14.50 -8.44
N ALA A 141 51.28 14.69 -9.42
CA ALA A 141 51.34 15.83 -10.33
C ALA A 141 51.19 17.20 -9.61
N ILE A 142 50.38 17.25 -8.53
CA ILE A 142 50.25 18.44 -7.69
C ILE A 142 51.56 18.72 -6.97
N GLU A 143 52.22 17.72 -6.38
CA GLU A 143 53.51 17.87 -5.69
C GLU A 143 54.60 18.43 -6.64
N VAL A 144 54.64 17.94 -7.88
CA VAL A 144 55.53 18.45 -8.92
C VAL A 144 55.21 19.92 -9.22
N ALA A 145 53.92 20.27 -9.42
CA ALA A 145 53.50 21.65 -9.71
C ALA A 145 53.83 22.60 -8.52
N GLU A 146 53.67 22.16 -7.28
CA GLU A 146 54.03 22.92 -6.07
C GLU A 146 55.56 23.13 -5.97
N SER A 147 56.34 22.11 -6.27
CA SER A 147 57.79 22.20 -6.32
C SER A 147 58.25 23.22 -7.40
N MET A 148 57.65 23.18 -8.57
CA MET A 148 57.93 24.16 -9.64
C MET A 148 57.59 25.60 -9.21
N ALA A 149 56.50 25.80 -8.49
CA ALA A 149 56.11 27.11 -7.98
C ALA A 149 57.09 27.65 -6.92
N VAL A 150 57.55 26.78 -6.04
CA VAL A 150 58.60 27.12 -5.04
C VAL A 150 59.91 27.54 -5.74
N SER A 151 60.31 26.82 -6.79
CA SER A 151 61.49 27.16 -7.59
C SER A 151 61.33 28.49 -8.31
N ALA A 152 60.15 28.76 -8.87
CA ALA A 152 59.85 30.03 -9.55
C ALA A 152 59.81 31.23 -8.56
N ASP A 153 59.27 31.05 -7.34
CA ASP A 153 59.29 32.05 -6.27
C ASP A 153 60.75 32.34 -5.79
N ALA A 154 61.62 31.32 -5.75
CA ALA A 154 63.03 31.49 -5.45
C ALA A 154 63.73 32.37 -6.54
N ASN A 155 63.42 32.17 -7.80
CA ASN A 155 63.93 32.98 -8.89
C ASN A 155 63.46 34.46 -8.81
N VAL A 156 62.25 34.71 -8.34
CA VAL A 156 61.77 36.07 -8.06
C VAL A 156 62.57 36.72 -6.95
N ASN A 157 62.88 35.97 -5.89
CA ASN A 157 63.70 36.46 -4.78
C ASN A 157 65.13 36.81 -5.23
N GLU A 158 65.74 35.95 -6.07
CA GLU A 158 67.05 36.21 -6.67
C GLU A 158 67.06 37.47 -7.50
N ALA A 159 66.09 37.64 -8.43
CA ALA A 159 65.93 38.83 -9.26
C ALA A 159 65.71 40.10 -8.42
N THR A 160 64.93 40.03 -7.35
CA THR A 160 64.68 41.13 -6.43
C THR A 160 65.91 41.50 -5.60
N ALA A 161 66.75 40.54 -5.26
CA ALA A 161 68.07 40.80 -4.62
C ALA A 161 68.99 41.57 -5.60
N GLY A 162 68.96 41.22 -6.89
CA GLY A 162 69.65 41.97 -7.96
C GLY A 162 69.22 43.42 -8.08
N GLN A 163 67.94 43.74 -7.87
CA GLN A 163 67.39 45.08 -7.91
C GLN A 163 68.10 46.05 -6.93
N ARG A 164 68.30 45.60 -5.69
CA ARG A 164 68.96 46.43 -4.67
C ARG A 164 70.32 46.81 -5.09
N LYS A 165 71.12 45.93 -5.76
CA LYS A 165 72.44 46.24 -6.30
C LYS A 165 72.35 47.25 -7.40
N ALA A 166 71.48 47.11 -8.39
CA ALA A 166 71.34 48.04 -9.50
C ALA A 166 70.80 49.42 -9.04
N GLU A 167 69.92 49.46 -8.05
CA GLU A 167 69.48 50.73 -7.45
C GLU A 167 70.54 51.45 -6.71
N ALA A 168 71.38 50.73 -5.97
CA ALA A 168 72.55 51.32 -5.29
C ALA A 168 73.61 51.85 -6.27
N GLU A 169 73.81 51.17 -7.39
CA GLU A 169 74.70 51.58 -8.44
C GLU A 169 74.20 52.85 -9.20
N TYR A 170 72.92 52.86 -9.53
CA TYR A 170 72.22 54.01 -10.07
C TYR A 170 72.25 55.22 -9.13
N ALA A 171 71.96 55.04 -7.85
CA ALA A 171 72.04 56.14 -6.86
C ALA A 171 73.49 56.70 -6.70
N ARG A 172 74.49 55.83 -6.74
CA ARG A 172 75.90 56.23 -6.71
C ARG A 172 76.25 57.13 -7.93
N TRP A 173 75.96 56.62 -9.13
CA TRP A 173 76.24 57.36 -10.37
C TRP A 173 75.43 58.59 -10.50
N LYS A 174 74.19 58.66 -10.07
CA LYS A 174 73.32 59.86 -10.03
C LYS A 174 73.96 60.95 -9.16
N SER A 175 74.39 60.57 -7.91
CA SER A 175 75.02 61.53 -7.00
C SER A 175 76.35 62.04 -7.57
N GLU A 176 77.09 61.19 -8.27
CA GLU A 176 78.37 61.59 -8.89
C GLU A 176 78.14 62.55 -10.13
N ALA A 177 77.17 62.20 -11.01
CA ALA A 177 76.84 63.02 -12.15
C ALA A 177 76.30 64.36 -11.68
N ASP A 178 75.42 64.44 -10.70
CA ASP A 178 74.92 65.70 -10.13
C ASP A 178 75.99 66.54 -9.60
N ARG A 179 76.96 65.99 -8.90
CA ARG A 179 78.16 66.69 -8.34
C ARG A 179 79.00 67.23 -9.45
N ILE A 180 79.38 66.44 -10.49
CA ILE A 180 80.28 66.83 -11.57
C ILE A 180 79.55 67.89 -12.46
N ASN A 181 78.26 67.81 -12.73
CA ASN A 181 77.49 68.75 -13.46
C ASN A 181 77.53 70.14 -12.76
N VAL A 182 77.35 70.22 -11.47
CA VAL A 182 77.49 71.43 -10.67
C VAL A 182 78.96 72.06 -10.82
N LEU A 183 79.98 71.24 -10.72
CA LEU A 183 81.38 71.64 -10.86
C LEU A 183 81.69 72.10 -12.34
N ALA A 184 81.07 71.46 -13.33
CA ALA A 184 81.22 71.91 -14.76
C ALA A 184 80.50 73.24 -15.03
N SER A 185 79.41 73.50 -14.40
CA SER A 185 78.65 74.79 -14.52
C SER A 185 79.51 75.95 -13.94
N THR A 186 80.31 75.66 -12.90
CA THR A 186 81.24 76.67 -12.31
C THR A 186 82.56 76.72 -13.07
N LYS A 187 82.77 75.99 -14.19
CA LYS A 187 83.98 75.83 -14.97
C LYS A 187 85.19 75.29 -14.21
N THR A 188 84.95 74.55 -13.12
CA THR A 188 86.00 73.87 -12.25
C THR A 188 86.53 72.58 -12.87
N VAL A 189 85.67 71.88 -13.68
CA VAL A 189 86.03 70.68 -14.43
C VAL A 189 85.68 70.79 -15.91
N THR A 190 86.26 69.94 -16.77
CA THR A 190 86.04 69.92 -18.21
C THR A 190 84.65 69.39 -18.59
N SER A 191 83.99 69.84 -19.68
CA SER A 191 82.72 69.33 -20.20
C SER A 191 82.83 67.85 -20.53
N LYS A 192 84.01 67.33 -20.96
CA LYS A 192 84.23 65.94 -21.25
C LYS A 192 84.02 65.06 -20.03
N LEU A 193 84.38 65.50 -18.85
CA LEU A 193 84.15 64.71 -17.60
C LEU A 193 82.73 64.71 -17.20
N ALA A 194 81.96 65.75 -17.47
CA ALA A 194 80.53 65.79 -17.26
C ALA A 194 79.78 64.81 -18.21
N ASP A 195 80.22 64.77 -19.49
CA ASP A 195 79.66 63.87 -20.50
C ASP A 195 79.91 62.40 -20.13
N GLU A 196 81.14 62.09 -19.66
CA GLU A 196 81.53 60.75 -19.16
C GLU A 196 80.65 60.31 -17.93
N ALA A 197 80.42 61.23 -16.99
CA ALA A 197 79.63 60.97 -15.80
C ALA A 197 78.10 60.70 -16.16
N ASN A 198 77.60 61.53 -17.12
CA ASN A 198 76.24 61.36 -17.62
C ASN A 198 76.11 60.07 -18.43
N GLN A 199 77.07 59.64 -19.23
CA GLN A 199 77.08 58.33 -19.89
C GLN A 199 77.05 57.19 -18.89
N GLN A 200 77.83 57.26 -17.77
CA GLN A 200 77.79 56.24 -16.72
C GLN A 200 76.47 56.22 -15.98
N LEU A 201 75.81 57.37 -15.74
CA LEU A 201 74.47 57.46 -15.19
C LEU A 201 73.44 56.79 -16.10
N MET A 202 73.50 57.10 -17.43
CA MET A 202 72.62 56.46 -18.39
C MET A 202 72.84 54.92 -18.44
N ALA A 203 74.06 54.43 -18.36
CA ALA A 203 74.33 53.02 -18.34
C ALA A 203 73.84 52.37 -17.07
N ALA A 204 73.94 53.01 -15.90
CA ALA A 204 73.39 52.54 -14.66
C ALA A 204 71.88 52.55 -14.62
N ASP A 205 71.24 53.50 -15.25
CA ASP A 205 69.78 53.61 -15.39
C ASP A 205 69.25 52.47 -16.30
N ALA A 206 69.88 52.25 -17.45
CA ALA A 206 69.57 51.16 -18.35
C ALA A 206 69.74 49.80 -17.65
N GLY A 207 70.80 49.63 -16.82
CA GLY A 207 71.00 48.43 -16.00
C GLY A 207 69.90 48.22 -14.93
N ARG A 208 69.38 49.31 -14.34
CA ARG A 208 68.27 49.28 -13.40
C ARG A 208 66.98 48.84 -14.12
N GLU A 209 66.70 49.42 -15.29
CA GLU A 209 65.54 49.06 -16.09
C GLU A 209 65.57 47.62 -16.57
N GLU A 210 66.76 47.09 -16.95
CA GLU A 210 66.93 45.68 -17.28
C GLU A 210 66.53 44.75 -16.11
N VAL A 211 67.03 45.08 -14.89
CA VAL A 211 66.69 44.26 -13.71
C VAL A 211 65.19 44.36 -13.38
N ILE A 212 64.57 45.51 -13.53
CA ILE A 212 63.11 45.67 -13.34
C ILE A 212 62.34 44.76 -14.35
N ALA A 213 62.74 44.78 -15.62
CA ALA A 213 62.11 43.90 -16.63
C ALA A 213 62.35 42.42 -16.30
N ARG A 214 63.51 42.05 -15.80
CA ARG A 214 63.81 40.68 -15.35
C ARG A 214 62.95 40.25 -14.17
N ILE A 215 62.69 41.12 -13.18
CA ILE A 215 61.77 40.84 -12.06
C ILE A 215 60.36 40.65 -12.57
N GLN A 216 59.88 41.48 -13.50
CA GLN A 216 58.52 41.31 -14.07
C GLN A 216 58.38 39.96 -14.79
N SER A 217 59.43 39.56 -15.57
CA SER A 217 59.45 38.27 -16.23
C SER A 217 59.45 37.10 -15.20
N ALA A 218 60.27 37.17 -14.13
CA ALA A 218 60.30 36.17 -13.07
C ALA A 218 58.95 36.08 -12.35
N LYS A 219 58.29 37.22 -12.04
CA LYS A 219 56.94 37.25 -11.43
C LYS A 219 55.87 36.64 -12.33
N ALA A 220 55.94 36.95 -13.66
CA ALA A 220 55.01 36.32 -14.61
C ALA A 220 55.17 34.81 -14.63
N LYS A 221 56.44 34.29 -14.59
CA LYS A 221 56.72 32.86 -14.53
C LYS A 221 56.25 32.19 -13.21
N ALA A 222 56.44 32.90 -12.09
CA ALA A 222 55.93 32.42 -10.80
C ALA A 222 54.39 32.38 -10.79
N ASN A 223 53.73 33.34 -11.35
CA ASN A 223 52.28 33.33 -11.50
C ASN A 223 51.78 32.21 -12.43
N GLU A 224 52.48 31.96 -13.55
CA GLU A 224 52.19 30.82 -14.44
C GLU A 224 52.31 29.49 -13.67
N SER A 225 53.34 29.31 -12.86
CA SER A 225 53.53 28.09 -12.02
C SER A 225 52.41 27.94 -10.98
N LYS A 226 51.95 29.04 -10.35
CA LYS A 226 50.84 29.05 -9.42
C LYS A 226 49.51 28.63 -10.10
N VAL A 227 49.28 29.16 -11.31
CA VAL A 227 48.11 28.71 -12.11
C VAL A 227 48.23 27.22 -12.46
N GLY A 228 49.42 26.72 -12.69
CA GLY A 228 49.67 25.28 -12.87
C GLY A 228 49.18 24.41 -11.70
N ILE A 229 49.39 24.85 -10.45
CA ILE A 229 48.86 24.19 -9.28
C ILE A 229 47.33 24.13 -9.28
N PHE A 230 46.66 25.26 -9.62
CA PHE A 230 45.20 25.28 -9.70
C PHE A 230 44.67 24.31 -10.76
N LYS A 231 45.37 24.23 -11.91
CA LYS A 231 45.03 23.27 -12.96
C LYS A 231 45.15 21.83 -12.44
N SER A 232 46.29 21.44 -11.85
CA SER A 232 46.48 20.10 -11.32
C SER A 232 45.47 19.76 -10.22
N LYS A 233 45.08 20.72 -9.37
CA LYS A 233 44.01 20.53 -8.37
C LYS A 233 42.60 20.38 -9.01
N ALA A 234 42.34 21.05 -10.15
CA ALA A 234 41.11 20.84 -10.91
C ALA A 234 41.09 19.46 -11.58
N ASP A 235 42.22 19.03 -12.12
CA ASP A 235 42.35 17.68 -12.71
C ASP A 235 42.14 16.59 -11.64
N LEU A 236 42.70 16.74 -10.42
CA LEU A 236 42.41 15.83 -9.31
C LEU A 236 40.93 15.73 -9.00
N ARG A 237 40.22 16.87 -8.87
CA ARG A 237 38.75 16.85 -8.63
C ARG A 237 37.98 16.14 -9.72
N SER A 238 38.41 16.27 -10.99
CA SER A 238 37.81 15.55 -12.10
C SER A 238 38.00 14.03 -11.98
N ILE A 239 39.14 13.59 -11.52
CA ILE A 239 39.46 12.15 -11.32
C ILE A 239 38.71 11.61 -10.09
N GLU A 240 38.62 12.39 -9.00
CA GLU A 240 37.79 12.03 -7.83
C GLU A 240 36.32 11.83 -8.21
N ALA A 241 35.78 12.69 -9.10
CA ALA A 241 34.43 12.51 -9.63
C ALA A 241 34.28 11.19 -10.45
N LYS A 242 35.32 10.80 -11.21
CA LYS A 242 35.33 9.50 -11.91
C LYS A 242 35.35 8.31 -10.92
N LEU A 243 36.07 8.41 -9.81
CA LEU A 243 36.02 7.38 -8.76
C LEU A 243 34.61 7.24 -8.19
N GLN A 244 33.92 8.36 -7.91
CA GLN A 244 32.53 8.30 -7.43
C GLN A 244 31.59 7.60 -8.43
N ILE A 245 31.77 7.86 -9.74
CA ILE A 245 31.01 7.18 -10.79
C ILE A 245 31.31 5.66 -10.77
N ALA A 246 32.58 5.27 -10.71
CA ALA A 246 32.97 3.86 -10.66
C ALA A 246 32.41 3.15 -9.42
N GLN A 247 32.43 3.80 -8.26
CA GLN A 247 31.83 3.29 -7.02
C GLN A 247 30.32 3.14 -7.13
N ALA A 248 29.62 4.11 -7.73
CA ALA A 248 28.17 4.02 -7.96
C ALA A 248 27.81 2.85 -8.89
N GLU A 249 28.56 2.65 -9.98
CA GLU A 249 28.39 1.52 -10.90
C GLU A 249 28.65 0.17 -10.20
N TYR A 250 29.70 0.07 -9.42
CA TYR A 250 29.97 -1.14 -8.61
C TYR A 250 28.81 -1.44 -7.65
N GLN A 251 28.33 -0.42 -6.93
CA GLN A 251 27.20 -0.60 -6.00
C GLN A 251 25.91 -1.02 -6.72
N ARG A 252 25.67 -0.50 -7.92
CA ARG A 252 24.54 -0.92 -8.77
C ARG A 252 24.60 -2.42 -9.09
N VAL A 253 25.76 -2.89 -9.59
CA VAL A 253 25.96 -4.30 -9.94
C VAL A 253 25.93 -5.19 -8.69
N LYS A 254 26.53 -4.75 -7.60
CA LYS A 254 26.49 -5.44 -6.30
C LYS A 254 25.03 -5.65 -5.85
N SER A 255 24.19 -4.63 -5.94
CA SER A 255 22.78 -4.75 -5.61
C SER A 255 22.03 -5.72 -6.53
N LEU A 256 22.45 -5.86 -7.79
CA LEU A 256 21.91 -6.89 -8.69
C LEU A 256 22.33 -8.30 -8.26
N CYS A 257 23.57 -8.47 -7.82
CA CYS A 257 24.06 -9.74 -7.28
C CYS A 257 23.35 -10.14 -5.97
N GLU A 258 22.91 -9.19 -5.16
CA GLU A 258 22.12 -9.49 -3.96
C GLU A 258 20.77 -10.12 -4.29
N TYR A 259 20.19 -9.82 -5.46
CA TYR A 259 18.95 -10.45 -5.91
C TYR A 259 19.11 -11.91 -6.38
N LEU A 260 20.33 -12.41 -6.50
CA LEU A 260 20.59 -13.84 -6.71
C LEU A 260 20.20 -14.68 -5.49
N GLN A 261 20.15 -14.05 -4.30
CA GLN A 261 19.63 -14.65 -3.08
C GLN A 261 18.15 -14.31 -2.91
N VAL A 262 17.28 -15.23 -3.27
CA VAL A 262 15.84 -15.07 -3.11
C VAL A 262 15.46 -15.28 -1.66
N ARG A 263 14.90 -14.26 -0.99
CA ARG A 263 14.55 -14.28 0.43
C ARG A 263 13.08 -14.02 0.68
N ALA A 264 12.58 -14.52 1.81
CA ALA A 264 11.20 -14.31 2.24
C ALA A 264 10.95 -12.85 2.63
N PRO A 265 9.93 -12.16 2.05
CA PRO A 265 9.60 -10.79 2.39
C PRO A 265 8.86 -10.64 3.73
N TYR A 266 8.21 -11.70 4.20
CA TYR A 266 7.52 -11.81 5.48
C TYR A 266 7.38 -13.29 5.89
N SER A 267 6.99 -13.54 7.14
CA SER A 267 6.77 -14.89 7.64
C SER A 267 5.45 -15.47 7.14
N GLY A 268 5.47 -16.69 6.61
CA GLY A 268 4.32 -17.35 6.02
C GLY A 268 4.60 -18.79 5.65
N ILE A 269 3.79 -19.33 4.76
CA ILE A 269 3.90 -20.71 4.24
C ILE A 269 4.07 -20.65 2.72
N ILE A 270 4.93 -21.48 2.17
CA ILE A 270 5.06 -21.66 0.73
C ILE A 270 3.83 -22.42 0.22
N SER A 271 3.03 -21.79 -0.61
CA SER A 271 1.84 -22.43 -1.20
C SER A 271 2.11 -23.01 -2.59
N GLU A 272 3.06 -22.45 -3.33
CA GLU A 272 3.40 -22.86 -4.70
C GLU A 272 4.91 -22.76 -4.92
N ARG A 273 5.43 -23.71 -5.68
CA ARG A 273 6.79 -23.77 -6.21
C ARG A 273 6.71 -24.23 -7.65
N ASN A 274 7.13 -23.40 -8.59
CA ASN A 274 6.92 -23.66 -10.03
C ASN A 274 8.19 -24.03 -10.79
N PHE A 275 9.34 -24.05 -10.13
CA PHE A 275 10.62 -24.33 -10.76
C PHE A 275 11.44 -25.32 -9.93
N ASP A 276 12.36 -26.02 -10.58
CA ASP A 276 13.28 -26.97 -9.97
C ASP A 276 14.74 -26.51 -10.12
N PRO A 277 15.68 -27.02 -9.27
CA PRO A 277 17.10 -26.77 -9.43
C PRO A 277 17.58 -27.08 -10.86
N GLY A 278 18.45 -26.24 -11.41
CA GLY A 278 18.93 -26.30 -12.78
C GLY A 278 18.06 -25.56 -13.79
N SER A 279 16.88 -25.08 -13.43
CA SER A 279 16.03 -24.30 -14.33
C SER A 279 16.60 -22.90 -14.53
N LEU A 280 16.53 -22.40 -15.77
CA LEU A 280 16.87 -21.02 -16.10
C LEU A 280 15.67 -20.12 -15.81
N LEU A 281 15.85 -19.16 -14.90
CA LEU A 281 14.89 -18.08 -14.67
C LEU A 281 15.26 -16.90 -15.56
N GLN A 282 14.30 -16.41 -16.32
CA GLN A 282 14.44 -15.18 -17.09
C GLN A 282 13.64 -14.07 -16.41
N VAL A 283 14.17 -12.84 -16.43
CA VAL A 283 13.42 -11.67 -15.97
C VAL A 283 12.21 -11.50 -16.88
N SER A 284 11.06 -11.78 -16.32
CA SER A 284 9.80 -11.74 -17.05
C SER A 284 9.41 -10.30 -17.39
N GLN A 285 9.11 -10.07 -18.65
CA GLN A 285 8.31 -8.91 -19.02
C GLN A 285 6.86 -9.18 -18.56
N ALA A 286 6.14 -8.15 -18.20
CA ALA A 286 4.89 -8.04 -17.44
C ALA A 286 3.76 -9.10 -17.60
N ASN A 287 3.95 -10.16 -18.36
CA ASN A 287 2.94 -11.21 -18.66
C ASN A 287 3.35 -12.63 -18.24
N ASP A 288 4.51 -12.82 -17.60
CA ASP A 288 4.89 -14.17 -17.17
C ASP A 288 4.17 -14.51 -15.87
N THR A 289 3.35 -15.52 -15.94
CA THR A 289 2.37 -15.90 -14.91
C THR A 289 2.95 -16.79 -13.83
N ASN A 290 4.16 -17.35 -14.01
CA ASN A 290 4.71 -18.35 -13.10
C ASN A 290 5.71 -17.73 -12.11
N PRO A 291 5.29 -17.46 -10.84
CA PRO A 291 6.21 -17.05 -9.79
C PRO A 291 7.15 -18.19 -9.42
N LEU A 292 8.36 -17.86 -8.94
CA LEU A 292 9.27 -18.86 -8.37
C LEU A 292 8.64 -19.52 -7.14
N PHE A 293 8.10 -18.69 -6.23
CA PHE A 293 7.34 -19.11 -5.07
C PHE A 293 6.11 -18.24 -4.88
N THR A 294 5.08 -18.81 -4.28
CA THR A 294 3.97 -18.04 -3.70
C THR A 294 4.01 -18.22 -2.18
N ILE A 295 4.19 -17.12 -1.44
CA ILE A 295 4.16 -17.10 0.02
C ILE A 295 2.81 -16.58 0.48
N VAL A 296 2.21 -17.28 1.44
CA VAL A 296 0.90 -16.98 2.01
C VAL A 296 1.02 -16.76 3.51
N GLN A 297 0.53 -15.62 3.99
CA GLN A 297 0.44 -15.36 5.42
C GLN A 297 -0.87 -15.92 5.97
N THR A 298 -0.78 -16.87 6.90
CA THR A 298 -1.92 -17.63 7.40
C THR A 298 -2.18 -17.45 8.90
N GLN A 299 -1.35 -16.74 9.66
CA GLN A 299 -1.58 -16.48 11.10
C GLN A 299 -2.89 -15.73 11.38
N ARG A 300 -3.33 -14.95 10.41
CA ARG A 300 -4.66 -14.35 10.29
C ARG A 300 -5.16 -14.63 8.90
N VAL A 301 -6.48 -14.74 8.76
CA VAL A 301 -7.14 -14.86 7.46
C VAL A 301 -8.17 -13.76 7.31
N ARG A 302 -8.53 -13.47 6.08
CA ARG A 302 -9.63 -12.58 5.73
C ARG A 302 -10.78 -13.39 5.20
N VAL A 303 -11.98 -13.04 5.64
CA VAL A 303 -13.21 -13.61 5.08
C VAL A 303 -13.91 -12.50 4.30
N HIS A 304 -13.99 -12.68 3.00
CA HIS A 304 -14.72 -11.78 2.10
C HIS A 304 -16.14 -12.27 1.97
N LEU A 305 -17.08 -11.38 2.12
CA LEU A 305 -18.52 -11.64 1.95
C LEU A 305 -19.21 -10.47 1.31
N ASP A 306 -20.27 -10.78 0.58
CA ASP A 306 -21.12 -9.82 -0.11
C ASP A 306 -22.40 -9.60 0.70
N VAL A 307 -22.54 -8.43 1.34
CA VAL A 307 -23.71 -8.08 2.15
C VAL A 307 -24.77 -7.42 1.27
N PRO A 308 -26.03 -7.93 1.24
CA PRO A 308 -27.12 -7.32 0.48
C PRO A 308 -27.40 -5.88 0.91
N GLU A 309 -27.88 -5.05 -0.03
CA GLU A 309 -28.19 -3.62 0.16
C GLU A 309 -29.02 -3.34 1.40
N GLY A 310 -30.04 -4.21 1.68
CA GLY A 310 -30.92 -4.04 2.84
C GLY A 310 -30.21 -4.09 4.20
N ASP A 311 -29.15 -4.87 4.32
CA ASP A 311 -28.35 -5.02 5.54
C ASP A 311 -27.09 -4.17 5.52
N ALA A 312 -26.64 -3.74 4.33
CA ALA A 312 -25.38 -3.03 4.11
C ALA A 312 -25.25 -1.74 4.95
N VAL A 313 -26.34 -1.00 5.11
CA VAL A 313 -26.41 0.24 5.88
C VAL A 313 -26.18 0.00 7.38
N LEU A 314 -26.48 -1.20 7.85
CA LEU A 314 -26.37 -1.59 9.27
C LEU A 314 -24.99 -2.14 9.63
N VAL A 315 -24.19 -2.56 8.64
CA VAL A 315 -22.84 -3.09 8.88
C VAL A 315 -21.89 -1.97 9.29
N LYS A 316 -21.25 -2.17 10.42
CA LYS A 316 -20.28 -1.18 10.98
C LYS A 316 -18.90 -1.81 11.06
N GLN A 317 -17.88 -0.98 10.87
CA GLN A 317 -16.49 -1.36 11.15
C GLN A 317 -16.36 -1.76 12.64
N ASN A 318 -15.54 -2.74 12.92
CA ASN A 318 -15.37 -3.40 14.23
C ASN A 318 -16.63 -4.17 14.70
N GLY A 319 -17.62 -4.38 13.82
CA GLY A 319 -18.76 -5.26 14.09
C GLY A 319 -18.29 -6.70 14.32
N LYS A 320 -18.97 -7.39 15.24
CA LYS A 320 -18.68 -8.80 15.55
C LYS A 320 -19.28 -9.72 14.48
N ALA A 321 -18.50 -10.72 14.09
CA ALA A 321 -18.91 -11.76 13.17
C ALA A 321 -18.60 -13.14 13.73
N MET A 322 -19.47 -14.10 13.47
CA MET A 322 -19.26 -15.51 13.76
C MET A 322 -19.13 -16.25 12.43
N ILE A 323 -18.02 -16.92 12.25
CA ILE A 323 -17.66 -17.62 11.03
C ILE A 323 -17.78 -19.12 11.27
N LYS A 324 -18.72 -19.77 10.60
CA LYS A 324 -18.95 -21.20 10.65
C LYS A 324 -18.35 -21.86 9.41
N VAL A 325 -17.43 -22.79 9.59
CA VAL A 325 -16.72 -23.43 8.48
C VAL A 325 -17.22 -24.87 8.31
N PRO A 326 -17.99 -25.17 7.26
CA PRO A 326 -18.55 -26.52 7.03
C PRO A 326 -17.46 -27.59 6.92
N ALA A 327 -16.31 -27.28 6.27
CA ALA A 327 -15.18 -28.18 6.12
C ALA A 327 -14.53 -28.61 7.45
N LEU A 328 -14.77 -27.85 8.53
CA LEU A 328 -14.31 -28.12 9.90
C LEU A 328 -15.45 -28.53 10.83
N ASN A 329 -16.39 -29.34 10.34
CA ASN A 329 -17.56 -29.80 11.08
C ASN A 329 -18.38 -28.65 11.72
N TYR A 330 -18.55 -27.54 10.98
CA TYR A 330 -19.24 -26.31 11.43
C TYR A 330 -18.60 -25.67 12.67
N GLN A 331 -17.30 -25.89 12.90
CA GLN A 331 -16.57 -25.17 13.92
C GLN A 331 -16.71 -23.67 13.73
N THR A 332 -16.90 -22.96 14.85
CA THR A 332 -17.17 -21.52 14.85
C THR A 332 -15.93 -20.74 15.27
N PHE A 333 -15.59 -19.73 14.47
CA PHE A 333 -14.52 -18.78 14.73
C PHE A 333 -15.08 -17.38 14.93
N GLN A 334 -14.47 -16.61 15.81
CA GLN A 334 -14.85 -15.22 16.00
C GLN A 334 -13.99 -14.31 15.13
N GLY A 335 -14.62 -13.36 14.47
CA GLY A 335 -13.95 -12.36 13.66
C GLY A 335 -14.52 -10.97 13.89
N THR A 336 -13.85 -9.98 13.37
CA THR A 336 -14.28 -8.58 13.40
C THR A 336 -14.27 -7.99 12.00
N VAL A 337 -15.28 -7.19 11.70
CA VAL A 337 -15.35 -6.45 10.44
C VAL A 337 -14.20 -5.45 10.40
N SER A 338 -13.21 -5.69 9.55
CA SER A 338 -12.04 -4.81 9.41
C SER A 338 -12.32 -3.68 8.41
N ARG A 339 -13.02 -3.99 7.32
CA ARG A 339 -13.31 -3.06 6.24
C ARG A 339 -14.67 -3.34 5.63
N THR A 340 -15.29 -2.28 5.12
CA THR A 340 -16.49 -2.34 4.30
C THR A 340 -16.29 -1.48 3.07
N GLY A 341 -16.79 -1.94 1.92
CA GLY A 341 -16.82 -1.12 0.70
C GLY A 341 -17.64 0.15 0.92
N TRP A 342 -17.32 1.21 0.17
CA TRP A 342 -18.12 2.44 0.15
C TRP A 342 -19.12 2.46 -1.01
N VAL A 343 -18.99 1.53 -1.95
CA VAL A 343 -19.81 1.46 -3.15
C VAL A 343 -20.44 0.09 -3.24
N LEU A 344 -21.75 0.05 -3.46
CA LEU A 344 -22.44 -1.20 -3.75
C LEU A 344 -22.03 -1.69 -5.14
N ARG A 345 -21.78 -2.98 -5.24
CA ARG A 345 -21.53 -3.62 -6.54
C ARG A 345 -22.83 -3.63 -7.34
N ALA A 346 -22.87 -2.85 -8.44
CA ALA A 346 -24.10 -2.61 -9.21
C ALA A 346 -24.76 -3.89 -9.76
N SER A 347 -23.95 -4.90 -10.12
CA SER A 347 -24.44 -6.16 -10.69
C SER A 347 -25.18 -7.04 -9.68
N THR A 348 -24.76 -7.06 -8.43
CA THR A 348 -25.30 -7.92 -7.37
C THR A 348 -26.06 -7.15 -6.31
N ARG A 349 -25.96 -5.82 -6.28
CA ARG A 349 -26.48 -4.92 -5.24
C ARG A 349 -26.01 -5.32 -3.84
N THR A 350 -24.71 -5.66 -3.74
CA THR A 350 -24.08 -6.07 -2.50
C THR A 350 -22.96 -5.13 -2.12
N LEU A 351 -22.70 -5.01 -0.83
CA LEU A 351 -21.57 -4.33 -0.25
C LEU A 351 -20.47 -5.35 0.06
N ASP A 352 -19.28 -5.13 -0.43
CA ASP A 352 -18.11 -5.95 -0.08
C ASP A 352 -17.72 -5.70 1.38
N CYS A 353 -17.56 -6.76 2.15
CA CYS A 353 -17.20 -6.70 3.56
C CYS A 353 -16.05 -7.68 3.85
N GLU A 354 -15.00 -7.18 4.49
CA GLU A 354 -13.86 -7.98 4.94
C GLU A 354 -13.90 -8.18 6.44
N ILE A 355 -13.76 -9.43 6.88
CA ILE A 355 -13.66 -9.80 8.28
C ILE A 355 -12.28 -10.40 8.53
N GLU A 356 -11.57 -9.89 9.53
CA GLU A 356 -10.32 -10.49 9.98
C GLU A 356 -10.60 -11.53 11.07
N VAL A 357 -9.97 -12.70 10.90
CA VAL A 357 -10.10 -13.84 11.81
C VAL A 357 -8.71 -14.30 12.24
N PRO A 358 -8.40 -14.34 13.53
CA PRO A 358 -7.19 -14.97 14.04
C PRO A 358 -7.15 -16.46 13.67
N ASN A 359 -6.01 -16.97 13.23
CA ASN A 359 -5.82 -18.35 12.81
C ASN A 359 -4.50 -18.91 13.37
N ALA A 360 -4.31 -18.80 14.67
CA ALA A 360 -3.08 -19.23 15.34
C ALA A 360 -2.80 -20.73 15.18
N GLU A 361 -3.86 -21.55 15.13
CA GLU A 361 -3.78 -23.01 14.96
C GLU A 361 -3.61 -23.44 13.48
N GLY A 362 -3.71 -22.51 12.52
CA GLY A 362 -3.57 -22.82 11.10
C GLY A 362 -4.70 -23.65 10.49
N LEU A 363 -5.85 -23.77 11.18
CA LEU A 363 -6.98 -24.59 10.73
C LEU A 363 -7.71 -23.99 9.53
N LEU A 364 -7.80 -22.65 9.49
CA LEU A 364 -8.44 -21.93 8.39
C LEU A 364 -7.46 -21.84 7.23
N ARG A 365 -7.80 -22.50 6.12
CA ARG A 365 -6.97 -22.46 4.90
C ARG A 365 -7.61 -21.53 3.88
N PRO A 366 -6.83 -20.66 3.24
CA PRO A 366 -7.29 -19.87 2.10
C PRO A 366 -7.95 -20.74 1.03
N GLY A 367 -9.06 -20.29 0.47
CA GLY A 367 -9.87 -21.05 -0.47
C GLY A 367 -11.06 -21.80 0.15
N MET A 368 -11.13 -21.94 1.48
CA MET A 368 -12.29 -22.51 2.15
C MET A 368 -13.49 -21.58 2.09
N TYR A 369 -14.69 -22.16 2.08
CA TYR A 369 -15.94 -21.44 2.26
C TYR A 369 -16.34 -21.41 3.73
N ALA A 370 -17.05 -20.35 4.12
CA ALA A 370 -17.60 -20.17 5.43
C ALA A 370 -19.01 -19.57 5.37
N ASN A 371 -19.87 -19.90 6.32
CA ASN A 371 -21.11 -19.18 6.58
C ASN A 371 -20.83 -18.14 7.67
N VAL A 372 -21.09 -16.88 7.35
CA VAL A 372 -20.76 -15.76 8.22
C VAL A 372 -22.06 -15.16 8.78
N GLU A 373 -22.21 -15.22 10.09
CA GLU A 373 -23.26 -14.49 10.81
C GLU A 373 -22.71 -13.12 11.25
N LEU A 374 -23.18 -12.06 10.64
CA LEU A 374 -22.87 -10.68 11.05
C LEU A 374 -23.93 -10.18 12.03
N ILE A 375 -23.50 -9.60 13.14
CA ILE A 375 -24.38 -8.84 14.03
C ILE A 375 -24.47 -7.42 13.49
N VAL A 376 -25.60 -7.10 12.87
CA VAL A 376 -25.83 -5.80 12.21
C VAL A 376 -26.50 -4.78 13.12
N ALA A 377 -27.33 -5.23 14.08
CA ALA A 377 -27.92 -4.38 15.10
C ALA A 377 -28.10 -5.16 16.41
N GLN A 378 -27.81 -4.54 17.51
CA GLN A 378 -28.04 -5.08 18.85
C GLN A 378 -28.52 -3.98 19.77
N LYS A 379 -29.66 -4.25 20.43
CA LYS A 379 -30.22 -3.39 21.49
C LYS A 379 -30.56 -4.26 22.70
N SER A 380 -30.31 -3.77 23.88
CA SER A 380 -30.63 -4.47 25.12
C SER A 380 -31.98 -4.08 25.61
N ASP A 381 -32.75 -3.76 26.06
CA ASP A 381 -34.02 -3.38 26.68
C ASP A 381 -34.99 -2.69 25.70
N VAL A 382 -35.47 -3.45 24.72
CA VAL A 382 -36.47 -2.98 23.76
C VAL A 382 -37.79 -3.71 23.94
N MET A 383 -38.89 -2.99 23.74
CA MET A 383 -40.24 -3.57 23.71
C MET A 383 -40.38 -4.44 22.45
N THR A 384 -40.80 -5.68 22.61
CA THR A 384 -40.90 -6.63 21.51
C THR A 384 -42.24 -7.32 21.46
N LEU A 385 -42.64 -7.68 20.27
CA LEU A 385 -43.78 -8.58 19.96
C LEU A 385 -43.32 -9.69 19.00
N PRO A 386 -43.95 -10.89 19.12
CA PRO A 386 -43.75 -11.91 18.09
C PRO A 386 -44.13 -11.39 16.70
N ARG A 387 -43.34 -11.71 15.68
CA ARG A 387 -43.58 -11.26 14.29
C ARG A 387 -44.99 -11.66 13.80
N SER A 388 -45.52 -12.79 14.29
CA SER A 388 -46.86 -13.27 13.96
C SER A 388 -48.01 -12.36 14.46
N ALA A 389 -47.72 -11.45 15.41
CA ALA A 389 -48.69 -10.49 15.92
C ALA A 389 -48.85 -9.23 15.06
N ILE A 390 -47.94 -9.03 14.09
CA ILE A 390 -47.91 -7.84 13.27
C ILE A 390 -48.48 -8.14 11.89
N VAL A 391 -49.40 -7.28 11.45
CA VAL A 391 -50.06 -7.33 10.15
C VAL A 391 -49.71 -6.06 9.36
N GLN A 392 -49.29 -6.23 8.14
CA GLN A 392 -49.10 -5.07 7.25
C GLN A 392 -50.45 -4.68 6.62
N GLN A 393 -50.84 -3.43 6.77
CA GLN A 393 -52.02 -2.85 6.08
C GLN A 393 -51.58 -1.53 5.43
N ASP A 394 -51.88 -1.40 4.15
CA ASP A 394 -51.50 -0.23 3.33
C ASP A 394 -50.00 0.12 3.44
N GLY A 395 -49.14 -0.91 3.52
CA GLY A 395 -47.71 -0.76 3.64
C GLY A 395 -47.20 -0.32 5.02
N LYS A 396 -48.12 -0.20 6.03
CA LYS A 396 -47.74 0.17 7.39
C LYS A 396 -47.91 -1.01 8.35
N PRO A 397 -46.98 -1.24 9.28
CA PRO A 397 -47.10 -2.28 10.30
C PRO A 397 -48.18 -1.88 11.32
N THR A 398 -49.13 -2.82 11.58
CA THR A 398 -50.23 -2.64 12.54
C THR A 398 -50.33 -3.89 13.39
N CYS A 399 -50.94 -3.78 14.57
CA CYS A 399 -51.31 -4.90 15.42
C CYS A 399 -52.78 -4.75 15.88
N LEU A 400 -53.40 -5.88 16.24
CA LEU A 400 -54.73 -5.92 16.81
C LEU A 400 -54.65 -6.09 18.32
N VAL A 401 -55.17 -5.11 19.04
CA VAL A 401 -55.21 -5.05 20.51
C VAL A 401 -56.61 -5.41 20.96
N VAL A 402 -56.73 -6.24 21.98
CA VAL A 402 -58.02 -6.57 22.60
C VAL A 402 -58.31 -5.53 23.68
N ALA A 403 -59.33 -4.70 23.46
CA ALA A 403 -59.80 -3.72 24.44
C ALA A 403 -60.50 -4.40 25.64
N ALA A 404 -60.73 -3.63 26.74
CA ALA A 404 -61.35 -4.14 27.97
C ALA A 404 -62.75 -4.74 27.75
N ASP A 405 -63.46 -4.31 26.74
CA ASP A 405 -64.81 -4.78 26.36
C ASP A 405 -64.78 -6.00 25.42
N GLY A 406 -63.58 -6.55 25.13
CA GLY A 406 -63.37 -7.70 24.24
C GLY A 406 -63.46 -7.35 22.74
N VAL A 407 -63.47 -6.07 22.38
CA VAL A 407 -63.45 -5.61 20.98
C VAL A 407 -62.03 -5.41 20.47
N LEU A 408 -61.80 -5.79 19.22
CA LEU A 408 -60.50 -5.62 18.58
C LEU A 408 -60.33 -4.19 18.07
N VAL A 409 -59.26 -3.55 18.49
CA VAL A 409 -58.84 -2.22 18.03
C VAL A 409 -57.52 -2.37 17.29
N ARG A 410 -57.46 -1.80 16.10
CA ARG A 410 -56.23 -1.78 15.31
C ARG A 410 -55.36 -0.59 15.74
N LYS A 411 -54.12 -0.87 16.09
CA LYS A 411 -53.14 0.17 16.39
C LYS A 411 -52.00 0.16 15.37
N GLY A 412 -51.68 1.31 14.80
CA GLY A 412 -50.48 1.51 14.02
C GLY A 412 -49.28 1.50 14.92
N ILE A 413 -48.22 0.82 14.53
CA ILE A 413 -46.97 0.75 15.28
C ILE A 413 -45.80 1.21 14.42
N GLN A 414 -44.77 1.69 15.07
CA GLN A 414 -43.47 1.93 14.45
C GLN A 414 -42.57 0.78 14.81
N ALA A 415 -42.19 -0.04 13.82
CA ALA A 415 -41.26 -1.15 13.99
C ALA A 415 -39.82 -0.64 13.94
N GLY A 416 -38.95 -1.22 14.79
CA GLY A 416 -37.51 -1.03 14.78
C GLY A 416 -36.79 -2.27 14.24
N ILE A 417 -35.98 -2.90 15.07
CA ILE A 417 -35.25 -4.13 14.71
C ILE A 417 -36.25 -5.27 14.45
N VAL A 418 -36.05 -5.93 13.31
CA VAL A 418 -36.87 -7.10 12.90
C VAL A 418 -35.98 -8.33 12.91
N THR A 419 -36.40 -9.34 13.69
CA THR A 419 -35.75 -10.66 13.70
C THR A 419 -36.72 -11.69 13.09
N PRO A 420 -36.27 -12.92 12.84
CA PRO A 420 -37.16 -13.98 12.37
C PRO A 420 -38.35 -14.27 13.29
N THR A 421 -38.18 -14.13 14.62
CA THR A 421 -39.16 -14.46 15.65
C THR A 421 -39.89 -13.24 16.21
N ASP A 422 -39.21 -12.13 16.40
CA ASP A 422 -39.67 -10.96 17.15
C ASP A 422 -39.40 -9.65 16.40
N ILE A 423 -40.22 -8.65 16.72
CA ILE A 423 -40.11 -7.28 16.17
C ILE A 423 -40.00 -6.29 17.33
N GLU A 424 -39.08 -5.34 17.25
CA GLU A 424 -38.98 -4.19 18.13
C GLU A 424 -40.16 -3.22 17.87
N ILE A 425 -40.82 -2.79 18.91
CA ILE A 425 -41.83 -1.76 18.85
C ILE A 425 -41.23 -0.48 19.43
N VAL A 426 -41.01 0.49 18.55
CA VAL A 426 -40.43 1.80 18.92
C VAL A 426 -41.51 2.73 19.48
N SER A 427 -42.75 2.67 18.91
CA SER A 427 -43.86 3.46 19.37
C SER A 427 -45.19 2.84 18.90
N GLY A 428 -46.31 3.27 19.51
CA GLY A 428 -47.67 2.81 19.16
C GLY A 428 -48.29 1.91 20.21
N LEU A 429 -47.52 1.37 21.18
CA LEU A 429 -48.01 0.58 22.30
C LEU A 429 -47.39 1.11 23.61
N ASP A 430 -48.12 0.94 24.75
CA ASP A 430 -47.63 1.33 26.09
C ASP A 430 -47.07 0.14 26.90
N GLY A 431 -47.13 -1.09 26.37
CA GLY A 431 -46.62 -2.32 26.98
C GLY A 431 -47.62 -3.07 27.88
N SER A 432 -48.76 -2.50 28.19
CA SER A 432 -49.81 -3.14 29.01
C SER A 432 -50.86 -3.88 28.19
N GLU A 433 -50.91 -3.60 26.89
CA GLU A 433 -51.94 -4.10 25.98
C GLU A 433 -51.84 -5.61 25.69
N ASN A 434 -52.99 -6.25 25.53
CA ASN A 434 -53.10 -7.61 25.06
C ASN A 434 -53.20 -7.61 23.52
N VAL A 435 -52.16 -8.03 22.85
CA VAL A 435 -52.05 -8.09 21.38
C VAL A 435 -52.35 -9.50 20.91
N ILE A 436 -53.07 -9.67 19.81
CA ILE A 436 -53.26 -11.00 19.19
C ILE A 436 -51.92 -11.57 18.74
N SER A 437 -51.57 -12.74 19.24
CA SER A 437 -50.23 -13.32 19.02
C SER A 437 -50.10 -14.13 17.73
N ALA A 438 -51.20 -14.60 17.17
CA ALA A 438 -51.17 -15.45 15.98
C ALA A 438 -52.45 -15.24 15.12
N ASN A 439 -52.29 -15.42 13.81
CA ASN A 439 -53.37 -15.28 12.83
C ASN A 439 -54.08 -13.92 12.90
N ALA A 440 -53.39 -12.85 13.27
CA ALA A 440 -54.00 -11.52 13.39
C ALA A 440 -54.63 -11.04 12.09
N SER A 441 -54.18 -11.52 10.91
CA SER A 441 -54.78 -11.24 9.60
C SER A 441 -56.17 -11.82 9.38
N ALA A 442 -56.59 -12.83 10.16
CA ALA A 442 -57.88 -13.45 10.05
C ALA A 442 -58.98 -12.64 10.76
N PHE A 443 -58.64 -11.65 11.57
CA PHE A 443 -59.57 -10.85 12.36
C PHE A 443 -59.68 -9.44 11.81
N LYS A 444 -60.88 -8.84 12.00
CA LYS A 444 -61.17 -7.48 11.58
C LYS A 444 -61.30 -6.54 12.80
N GLU A 445 -60.97 -5.30 12.61
CA GLU A 445 -61.23 -4.25 13.57
C GLU A 445 -62.73 -4.17 13.92
N GLY A 446 -63.07 -3.94 15.19
CA GLY A 446 -64.46 -3.94 15.68
C GLY A 446 -65.02 -5.33 15.98
N GLN A 447 -64.32 -6.42 15.66
CA GLN A 447 -64.79 -7.80 15.94
C GLN A 447 -64.67 -8.09 17.44
N LYS A 448 -65.71 -8.70 18.04
CA LYS A 448 -65.73 -9.12 19.44
C LYS A 448 -65.10 -10.51 19.57
N VAL A 449 -64.16 -10.65 20.49
CA VAL A 449 -63.40 -11.89 20.72
C VAL A 449 -63.31 -12.23 22.21
N GLU A 450 -63.06 -13.51 22.50
CA GLU A 450 -62.81 -13.97 23.85
C GLU A 450 -61.31 -14.33 23.99
N MET A 451 -60.64 -13.75 25.01
CA MET A 451 -59.24 -14.06 25.26
C MET A 451 -59.11 -15.51 25.77
N ARG A 452 -58.32 -16.30 25.07
CA ARG A 452 -57.93 -17.63 25.58
C ARG A 452 -56.80 -17.43 26.59
N ALA A 453 -57.07 -17.79 27.87
CA ALA A 453 -56.00 -17.85 28.88
C ALA A 453 -54.85 -18.73 28.36
N LYS A 454 -53.64 -18.25 28.38
CA LYS A 454 -52.48 -19.04 28.02
C LYS A 454 -52.29 -20.10 29.08
N PRO A 455 -52.15 -21.44 28.74
CA PRO A 455 -51.79 -22.47 29.69
C PRO A 455 -50.42 -22.21 30.34
#